data_9a0081178de71b0bc00b2caf08a53737
#
_entry.id   9a0081178de71b0bc00b2caf08a53737
#
_cell.length_a   1.000
_cell.length_b   1.000
_cell.length_c   1.000
_cell.angle_alpha   90.00
_cell.angle_beta   90.00
_cell.angle_gamma   90.00
#
_symmetry.space_group_name_H-M   'P 1'
#
loop_
_entity.id
_entity.type
_entity.pdbx_description
1 polymer ?
#
loop_
_entity_poly.entity_id
_entity_poly.type
_entity_poly.pdbx_seq_one_letter_code
_entity_poly.pdbx_strand_id
1 'polypeptide(L)'
;MPKSLRRAVVATALTVPLVFGIGAGTAVAAPQTTLLQIPVVTGFQIAPGAVPGGLFQTIPMKATVGTEPGVLLLSAANIAPYADQYPYRSLGVNWRNWDIGFRGSAGLRHWQDNPNPGPPNDLPPLHSEQYPREVALPTGSGWVEITVTHYRDYHYGEPYADTLIPGKGLIYVP
;
A
#
# COMPACT_ATOMS: atom_id res chain seq x y z
N MET A 1 67.39 7.43 46.91
CA MET A 1 67.32 8.26 45.72
C MET A 1 66.59 7.55 44.65
N PRO A 2 65.34 7.84 44.31
CA PRO A 2 64.67 7.30 43.17
C PRO A 2 64.59 8.32 42.05
N LYS A 3 64.99 7.89 40.86
CA LYS A 3 64.96 8.68 39.63
C LYS A 3 63.57 8.64 39.02
N SER A 4 62.97 9.83 38.84
CA SER A 4 61.67 10.01 38.18
C SER A 4 61.85 9.90 36.65
N LEU A 5 61.23 8.90 36.06
CA LEU A 5 61.03 8.77 34.60
C LEU A 5 59.85 9.61 34.17
N ARG A 6 60.10 10.72 33.47
CA ARG A 6 59.07 11.49 32.75
C ARG A 6 58.71 10.75 31.45
N ARG A 7 57.51 10.22 31.35
CA ARG A 7 56.94 9.71 30.09
C ARG A 7 56.37 10.91 29.31
N ALA A 8 56.99 11.19 28.16
CA ALA A 8 56.43 12.08 27.18
C ALA A 8 55.34 11.35 26.39
N VAL A 9 54.12 11.87 26.45
CA VAL A 9 53.01 11.41 25.60
C VAL A 9 53.04 12.24 24.33
N VAL A 10 53.42 11.64 23.21
CA VAL A 10 53.32 12.24 21.90
C VAL A 10 51.87 12.05 21.42
N ALA A 11 51.07 13.12 21.41
CA ALA A 11 49.76 13.14 20.80
C ALA A 11 49.90 13.33 19.29
N THR A 12 49.74 12.28 18.52
CA THR A 12 49.69 12.34 17.06
C THR A 12 48.28 12.77 16.66
N ALA A 13 48.10 14.03 16.28
CA ALA A 13 46.86 14.52 15.71
C ALA A 13 46.72 14.00 14.29
N LEU A 14 45.80 13.03 14.08
CA LEU A 14 45.36 12.60 12.76
C LEU A 14 44.39 13.64 12.20
N THR A 15 44.88 14.53 11.35
CA THR A 15 44.03 15.39 10.51
C THR A 15 43.51 14.56 9.34
N VAL A 16 42.26 14.12 9.44
CA VAL A 16 41.50 13.53 8.31
C VAL A 16 41.03 14.70 7.43
N PRO A 17 41.44 14.81 6.16
CA PRO A 17 40.87 15.81 5.26
C PRO A 17 39.39 15.41 4.98
N LEU A 18 38.45 16.24 5.45
CA LEU A 18 37.05 16.16 5.06
C LEU A 18 36.99 16.67 3.61
N VAL A 19 36.96 15.72 2.67
CA VAL A 19 36.66 16.03 1.27
C VAL A 19 35.16 16.28 1.20
N PHE A 20 34.74 17.53 1.23
CA PHE A 20 33.39 17.92 0.84
C PHE A 20 33.27 17.73 -0.66
N GLY A 21 32.86 16.51 -1.08
CA GLY A 21 32.38 16.28 -2.41
C GLY A 21 31.04 17.00 -2.59
N ILE A 22 31.07 18.16 -3.27
CA ILE A 22 29.87 18.85 -3.74
C ILE A 22 29.37 18.05 -4.95
N GLY A 23 28.83 16.87 -4.69
CA GLY A 23 27.96 16.14 -5.59
C GLY A 23 26.55 16.36 -5.10
N ALA A 24 25.85 17.37 -5.59
CA ALA A 24 24.41 17.50 -5.43
C ALA A 24 23.70 16.42 -6.28
N GLY A 25 24.01 15.16 -6.00
CA GLY A 25 23.16 14.06 -6.39
C GLY A 25 21.94 14.11 -5.49
N THR A 26 20.77 14.36 -6.05
CA THR A 26 19.51 14.14 -5.34
C THR A 26 19.51 12.68 -4.91
N ALA A 27 19.77 12.43 -3.62
CA ALA A 27 19.64 11.10 -3.07
C ALA A 27 18.15 10.75 -3.12
N VAL A 28 17.76 10.02 -4.15
CA VAL A 28 16.42 9.44 -4.23
C VAL A 28 16.35 8.42 -3.10
N ALA A 29 15.48 8.67 -2.13
CA ALA A 29 15.26 7.73 -1.05
C ALA A 29 14.84 6.38 -1.64
N ALA A 30 15.42 5.30 -1.14
CA ALA A 30 15.03 3.97 -1.58
C ALA A 30 13.53 3.75 -1.32
N PRO A 31 12.82 3.04 -2.22
CA PRO A 31 11.41 2.73 -2.02
C PRO A 31 11.17 2.03 -0.68
N GLN A 32 10.18 2.51 0.05
CA GLN A 32 9.79 1.96 1.35
C GLN A 32 8.39 1.38 1.27
N THR A 33 8.22 0.18 1.80
CA THR A 33 6.94 -0.51 1.86
C THR A 33 6.50 -0.64 3.31
N THR A 34 5.24 -0.32 3.57
CA THR A 34 4.60 -0.50 4.88
C THR A 34 3.24 -1.16 4.74
N LEU A 35 2.80 -1.84 5.79
CA LEU A 35 1.43 -2.31 5.90
C LEU A 35 0.55 -1.23 6.55
N LEU A 36 -0.71 -1.18 6.15
CA LEU A 36 -1.67 -0.33 6.86
C LEU A 36 -1.82 -0.84 8.30
N GLN A 37 -2.03 0.08 9.24
CA GLN A 37 -2.15 -0.25 10.67
C GLN A 37 -3.35 -1.14 10.96
N ILE A 38 -4.45 -0.91 10.25
CA ILE A 38 -5.67 -1.69 10.37
C ILE A 38 -5.96 -2.29 9.00
N PRO A 39 -5.92 -3.63 8.86
CA PRO A 39 -6.29 -4.30 7.62
C PRO A 39 -7.79 -4.15 7.35
N VAL A 40 -8.18 -4.30 6.10
CA VAL A 40 -9.60 -4.34 5.72
C VAL A 40 -10.21 -5.63 6.24
N VAL A 41 -11.23 -5.52 7.09
CA VAL A 41 -12.00 -6.66 7.57
C VAL A 41 -13.37 -6.62 6.91
N THR A 42 -13.66 -7.61 6.08
CA THR A 42 -14.93 -7.71 5.36
C THR A 42 -16.05 -8.21 6.26
N GLY A 43 -17.28 -7.84 5.92
CA GLY A 43 -18.48 -8.23 6.63
C GLY A 43 -18.93 -9.66 6.39
N PHE A 44 -20.04 -10.00 7.02
CA PHE A 44 -20.70 -11.27 6.86
C PHE A 44 -21.23 -11.41 5.42
N GLN A 45 -20.89 -12.51 4.76
CA GLN A 45 -21.30 -12.75 3.38
C GLN A 45 -22.06 -14.04 3.27
N ILE A 46 -23.35 -13.90 2.96
CA ILE A 46 -24.20 -15.00 2.57
C ILE A 46 -24.18 -15.04 1.04
N ALA A 47 -23.45 -15.99 0.47
CA ALA A 47 -23.49 -16.26 -0.96
C ALA A 47 -23.51 -17.76 -1.19
N PRO A 48 -24.14 -18.25 -2.27
CA PRO A 48 -23.97 -19.63 -2.70
C PRO A 48 -22.49 -19.85 -3.03
N GLY A 49 -21.88 -20.81 -2.41
CA GLY A 49 -20.46 -21.09 -2.55
C GLY A 49 -19.60 -20.43 -1.46
N ALA A 50 -18.69 -21.21 -0.92
CA ALA A 50 -17.75 -20.73 0.08
C ALA A 50 -16.70 -19.83 -0.55
N VAL A 51 -16.49 -18.65 0.03
CA VAL A 51 -15.32 -17.83 -0.31
C VAL A 51 -14.11 -18.45 0.39
N PRO A 52 -13.00 -18.65 -0.30
CA PRO A 52 -11.76 -19.04 0.35
C PRO A 52 -11.44 -18.06 1.49
N GLY A 53 -11.20 -18.57 2.70
CA GLY A 53 -10.98 -17.76 3.90
C GLY A 53 -12.20 -17.56 4.80
N GLY A 54 -13.40 -18.03 4.39
CA GLY A 54 -14.61 -18.04 5.23
C GLY A 54 -15.41 -16.75 5.19
N LEU A 55 -16.34 -16.61 6.14
CA LEU A 55 -17.32 -15.52 6.18
C LEU A 55 -16.68 -14.15 6.52
N PHE A 56 -15.66 -14.15 7.38
CA PHE A 56 -14.92 -12.95 7.76
C PHE A 56 -13.54 -13.01 7.15
N GLN A 57 -13.23 -12.06 6.30
CA GLN A 57 -11.95 -11.98 5.64
C GLN A 57 -11.19 -10.75 6.10
N THR A 58 -9.89 -10.93 6.31
CA THR A 58 -8.96 -9.84 6.57
C THR A 58 -8.06 -9.68 5.36
N ILE A 59 -8.04 -8.48 4.78
CA ILE A 59 -7.24 -8.16 3.60
C ILE A 59 -6.18 -7.14 4.02
N PRO A 60 -4.96 -7.58 4.38
CA PRO A 60 -3.89 -6.65 4.70
C PRO A 60 -3.46 -5.90 3.46
N MET A 61 -3.30 -4.58 3.60
CA MET A 61 -2.92 -3.68 2.53
C MET A 61 -1.46 -3.28 2.63
N LYS A 62 -0.79 -3.27 1.50
CA LYS A 62 0.61 -2.87 1.35
C LYS A 62 0.67 -1.51 0.64
N ALA A 63 1.39 -0.57 1.22
CA ALA A 63 1.66 0.74 0.66
C ALA A 63 3.17 0.91 0.42
N THR A 64 3.56 1.34 -0.77
CA THR A 64 4.95 1.57 -1.15
C THR A 64 5.12 3.01 -1.60
N VAL A 65 6.11 3.71 -1.05
CA VAL A 65 6.48 5.09 -1.38
C VAL A 65 7.93 5.16 -1.84
N GLY A 66 8.31 6.25 -2.51
CA GLY A 66 9.69 6.48 -2.94
C GLY A 66 10.04 5.82 -4.28
N THR A 67 9.11 5.17 -4.95
CA THR A 67 9.30 4.68 -6.33
C THR A 67 9.26 5.85 -7.32
N GLU A 68 8.34 6.78 -7.07
CA GLU A 68 8.16 8.01 -7.83
C GLU A 68 7.78 9.13 -6.85
N PRO A 69 8.34 10.35 -6.98
CA PRO A 69 8.00 11.47 -6.09
C PRO A 69 6.50 11.79 -6.10
N GLY A 70 5.92 11.95 -4.93
CA GLY A 70 4.51 12.29 -4.78
C GLY A 70 3.53 11.18 -5.17
N VAL A 71 4.01 9.96 -5.41
CA VAL A 71 3.18 8.81 -5.77
C VAL A 71 3.25 7.74 -4.69
N LEU A 72 2.08 7.22 -4.33
CA LEU A 72 1.93 6.09 -3.44
C LEU A 72 1.36 4.90 -4.21
N LEU A 73 2.07 3.77 -4.22
CA LEU A 73 1.57 2.51 -4.75
C LEU A 73 0.81 1.76 -3.65
N LEU A 74 -0.39 1.31 -3.96
CA LEU A 74 -1.24 0.57 -3.03
C LEU A 74 -1.71 -0.74 -3.65
N SER A 75 -1.60 -1.84 -2.90
CA SER A 75 -2.08 -3.16 -3.30
C SER A 75 -2.47 -3.98 -2.06
N ALA A 76 -3.19 -5.09 -2.26
CA ALA A 76 -3.29 -6.08 -1.21
C ALA A 76 -1.92 -6.73 -0.96
N ALA A 77 -1.57 -6.98 0.31
CA ALA A 77 -0.31 -7.61 0.65
C ALA A 77 -0.23 -9.06 0.12
N ASN A 78 -1.37 -9.73 0.09
CA ASN A 78 -1.51 -11.08 -0.45
C ASN A 78 -2.63 -11.08 -1.49
N ILE A 79 -2.27 -11.32 -2.76
CA ILE A 79 -3.24 -11.46 -3.83
C ILE A 79 -3.80 -12.89 -3.78
N ALA A 80 -5.10 -13.00 -3.52
CA ALA A 80 -5.78 -14.28 -3.42
C ALA A 80 -5.83 -15.00 -4.78
N PRO A 81 -5.70 -16.33 -4.83
CA PRO A 81 -6.03 -17.10 -6.02
C PRO A 81 -7.48 -16.82 -6.46
N TYR A 82 -7.73 -16.95 -7.76
CA TYR A 82 -9.10 -16.76 -8.28
C TYR A 82 -10.09 -17.74 -7.64
N ALA A 83 -11.27 -17.24 -7.35
CA ALA A 83 -12.46 -18.03 -7.02
C ALA A 83 -13.70 -17.32 -7.56
N ASP A 84 -14.74 -18.05 -7.93
CA ASP A 84 -15.94 -17.53 -8.61
C ASP A 84 -16.68 -16.42 -7.85
N GLN A 85 -16.44 -16.29 -6.56
CA GLN A 85 -17.04 -15.24 -5.74
C GLN A 85 -16.23 -13.92 -5.74
N TYR A 86 -14.98 -13.96 -6.16
CA TYR A 86 -14.12 -12.78 -6.14
C TYR A 86 -14.47 -11.69 -7.15
N PRO A 87 -14.98 -12.00 -8.36
CA PRO A 87 -15.45 -10.95 -9.27
C PRO A 87 -16.54 -10.04 -8.68
N TYR A 88 -17.27 -10.51 -7.69
CA TYR A 88 -18.26 -9.70 -6.96
C TYR A 88 -17.66 -8.87 -5.82
N ARG A 89 -16.35 -8.65 -5.79
CA ARG A 89 -15.65 -8.00 -4.69
C ARG A 89 -14.59 -7.05 -5.16
N SER A 90 -14.65 -5.85 -4.64
CA SER A 90 -13.67 -4.80 -4.91
C SER A 90 -13.23 -4.10 -3.63
N LEU A 91 -12.16 -3.34 -3.74
CA LEU A 91 -11.67 -2.47 -2.69
C LEU A 91 -11.75 -1.04 -3.20
N GLY A 92 -12.45 -0.19 -2.46
CA GLY A 92 -12.45 1.25 -2.68
C GLY A 92 -11.40 1.91 -1.80
N VAL A 93 -10.57 2.71 -2.40
CA VAL A 93 -9.52 3.48 -1.73
C VAL A 93 -9.92 4.94 -1.73
N ASN A 94 -9.91 5.57 -0.57
CA ASN A 94 -9.99 7.01 -0.43
C ASN A 94 -8.71 7.51 0.24
N TRP A 95 -8.17 8.63 -0.24
CA TRP A 95 -6.98 9.22 0.32
C TRP A 95 -7.10 10.73 0.45
N ARG A 96 -6.35 11.30 1.39
CA ARG A 96 -6.22 12.73 1.62
C ARG A 96 -4.79 13.07 2.01
N ASN A 97 -4.18 13.97 1.28
CA ASN A 97 -2.92 14.60 1.67
C ASN A 97 -3.24 15.81 2.57
N TRP A 98 -2.76 15.76 3.81
CA TRP A 98 -3.03 16.80 4.81
C TRP A 98 -2.24 18.07 4.59
N ASP A 99 -1.05 17.98 3.96
CA ASP A 99 -0.16 19.11 3.79
C ASP A 99 -0.60 20.04 2.64
N ILE A 100 -1.13 19.46 1.56
CA ILE A 100 -1.54 20.22 0.37
C ILE A 100 -3.07 20.17 0.11
N GLY A 101 -3.81 19.42 0.91
CA GLY A 101 -5.27 19.32 0.81
C GLY A 101 -5.81 18.45 -0.34
N PHE A 102 -4.94 17.81 -1.14
CA PHE A 102 -5.36 16.92 -2.21
C PHE A 102 -6.08 15.69 -1.67
N ARG A 103 -7.07 15.25 -2.42
CA ARG A 103 -7.83 14.05 -2.11
C ARG A 103 -8.22 13.33 -3.39
N GLY A 104 -8.47 12.04 -3.28
CA GLY A 104 -8.93 11.27 -4.41
C GLY A 104 -9.42 9.90 -3.99
N SER A 105 -9.85 9.15 -4.98
CA SER A 105 -10.30 7.78 -4.81
C SER A 105 -9.84 6.90 -5.96
N ALA A 106 -9.74 5.59 -5.70
CA ALA A 106 -9.44 4.59 -6.70
C ALA A 106 -10.09 3.26 -6.34
N GLY A 107 -10.28 2.40 -7.32
CA GLY A 107 -10.68 1.02 -7.11
C GLY A 107 -9.51 0.08 -7.30
N LEU A 108 -9.47 -1.00 -6.54
CA LEU A 108 -8.54 -2.09 -6.75
C LEU A 108 -9.16 -3.45 -6.40
N ARG A 109 -8.54 -4.53 -6.86
CA ARG A 109 -8.94 -5.88 -6.52
C ARG A 109 -7.81 -6.62 -5.81
N HIS A 110 -8.16 -7.61 -4.98
CA HIS A 110 -7.23 -8.38 -4.16
C HIS A 110 -7.12 -9.85 -4.58
N TRP A 111 -7.51 -10.17 -5.81
CA TRP A 111 -7.56 -11.53 -6.36
C TRP A 111 -6.95 -11.60 -7.76
N GLN A 112 -6.53 -12.81 -8.16
CA GLN A 112 -5.90 -13.10 -9.45
C GLN A 112 -6.94 -13.19 -10.56
N ASP A 113 -6.48 -13.06 -11.82
CA ASP A 113 -7.33 -13.26 -12.99
C ASP A 113 -7.85 -14.70 -13.03
N ASN A 114 -9.03 -14.89 -13.66
CA ASN A 114 -9.54 -16.22 -13.90
C ASN A 114 -8.61 -16.98 -14.86
N PRO A 115 -7.99 -18.08 -14.45
CA PRO A 115 -7.12 -18.85 -15.32
C PRO A 115 -7.87 -19.57 -16.44
N ASN A 116 -9.20 -19.77 -16.28
CA ASN A 116 -10.05 -20.44 -17.23
C ASN A 116 -11.32 -19.64 -17.48
N PRO A 117 -11.22 -18.49 -18.16
CA PRO A 117 -12.40 -17.69 -18.46
C PRO A 117 -13.34 -18.49 -19.34
N GLY A 118 -14.60 -18.58 -18.92
CA GLY A 118 -15.68 -19.19 -19.70
C GLY A 118 -15.96 -18.40 -20.99
N PRO A 119 -16.85 -18.87 -21.84
CA PRO A 119 -17.29 -18.10 -23.00
C PRO A 119 -17.89 -16.77 -22.53
N PRO A 120 -17.81 -15.72 -23.37
CA PRO A 120 -18.45 -14.45 -23.08
C PRO A 120 -19.95 -14.67 -22.78
N ASN A 121 -20.43 -13.97 -21.78
CA ASN A 121 -21.86 -13.94 -21.45
C ASN A 121 -22.42 -12.53 -21.73
N ASP A 122 -23.74 -12.42 -21.78
CA ASP A 122 -24.42 -11.15 -22.05
C ASP A 122 -24.58 -10.25 -20.81
N LEU A 123 -23.97 -10.64 -19.68
CA LEU A 123 -24.03 -9.83 -18.46
C LEU A 123 -23.03 -8.68 -18.55
N PRO A 124 -23.37 -7.50 -18.02
CA PRO A 124 -22.43 -6.41 -17.92
C PRO A 124 -21.26 -6.82 -17.01
N PRO A 125 -20.02 -6.42 -17.34
CA PRO A 125 -18.85 -6.73 -16.52
C PRO A 125 -18.99 -6.09 -15.14
N LEU A 126 -18.53 -6.80 -14.11
CA LEU A 126 -18.46 -6.28 -12.76
C LEU A 126 -17.40 -5.19 -12.63
N HIS A 127 -17.61 -4.19 -11.78
CA HIS A 127 -16.64 -3.11 -11.58
C HIS A 127 -15.28 -3.64 -11.14
N SER A 128 -15.27 -4.63 -10.24
CA SER A 128 -14.06 -5.26 -9.73
C SER A 128 -13.17 -5.90 -10.79
N GLU A 129 -13.75 -6.44 -11.86
CA GLU A 129 -13.00 -7.05 -12.96
C GLU A 129 -12.19 -6.02 -13.76
N GLN A 130 -12.62 -4.76 -13.73
CA GLN A 130 -11.97 -3.65 -14.42
C GLN A 130 -10.85 -3.02 -13.58
N TYR A 131 -10.81 -3.31 -12.27
CA TYR A 131 -9.83 -2.71 -11.37
C TYR A 131 -8.48 -3.43 -11.42
N PRO A 132 -7.37 -2.67 -11.30
CA PRO A 132 -6.03 -3.23 -11.19
C PRO A 132 -5.83 -3.92 -9.83
N ARG A 133 -4.79 -4.75 -9.71
CA ARG A 133 -4.34 -5.35 -8.45
C ARG A 133 -3.43 -4.42 -7.64
N GLU A 134 -2.84 -3.45 -8.30
CA GLU A 134 -2.04 -2.38 -7.71
C GLU A 134 -2.44 -1.06 -8.37
N VAL A 135 -2.54 -0.01 -7.57
CA VAL A 135 -2.89 1.32 -8.04
C VAL A 135 -1.84 2.34 -7.63
N ALA A 136 -1.44 3.18 -8.58
CA ALA A 136 -0.61 4.35 -8.33
C ALA A 136 -1.52 5.54 -7.99
N LEU A 137 -1.36 6.07 -6.80
CA LEU A 137 -2.12 7.20 -6.29
C LEU A 137 -1.25 8.47 -6.36
N PRO A 138 -1.57 9.43 -7.22
CA PRO A 138 -0.83 10.70 -7.31
C PRO A 138 -1.22 11.61 -6.15
N THR A 139 -0.72 11.29 -4.97
CA THR A 139 -1.10 11.98 -3.73
C THR A 139 -0.42 13.31 -3.52
N GLY A 140 0.68 13.58 -4.24
CA GLY A 140 1.64 14.62 -3.91
C GLY A 140 2.46 14.26 -2.68
N SER A 141 3.57 14.99 -2.46
CA SER A 141 4.44 14.80 -1.29
C SER A 141 3.75 15.29 -0.01
N GLY A 142 4.03 14.66 1.12
CA GLY A 142 3.50 15.03 2.43
C GLY A 142 2.81 13.88 3.16
N TRP A 143 2.09 14.21 4.23
CA TRP A 143 1.35 13.23 5.03
C TRP A 143 0.03 12.86 4.36
N VAL A 144 -0.11 11.59 4.02
CA VAL A 144 -1.29 11.05 3.34
C VAL A 144 -2.02 10.06 4.24
N GLU A 145 -3.27 10.38 4.52
CA GLU A 145 -4.22 9.44 5.15
C GLU A 145 -4.88 8.61 4.06
N ILE A 146 -4.96 7.29 4.30
CA ILE A 146 -5.61 6.32 3.41
C ILE A 146 -6.71 5.62 4.19
N THR A 147 -7.83 5.41 3.52
CA THR A 147 -8.91 4.54 4.00
C THR A 147 -9.28 3.57 2.89
N VAL A 148 -9.27 2.28 3.20
CA VAL A 148 -9.66 1.22 2.28
C VAL A 148 -10.92 0.55 2.78
N THR A 149 -11.92 0.45 1.90
CA THR A 149 -13.24 -0.12 2.17
C THR A 149 -13.48 -1.28 1.22
N HIS A 150 -13.99 -2.38 1.73
CA HIS A 150 -14.40 -3.51 0.90
C HIS A 150 -15.82 -3.28 0.39
N TYR A 151 -16.02 -3.55 -0.91
CA TYR A 151 -17.31 -3.43 -1.59
C TYR A 151 -17.74 -4.78 -2.15
N ARG A 152 -19.06 -4.94 -2.22
CA ARG A 152 -19.69 -5.99 -2.97
C ARG A 152 -20.32 -5.42 -4.23
N ASP A 153 -19.97 -6.03 -5.37
CA ASP A 153 -20.41 -5.64 -6.69
C ASP A 153 -21.59 -6.52 -7.15
N TYR A 154 -22.36 -5.98 -8.07
CA TYR A 154 -23.45 -6.67 -8.77
C TYR A 154 -23.39 -6.34 -10.26
N HIS A 155 -23.90 -7.26 -11.09
CA HIS A 155 -24.06 -7.00 -12.52
C HIS A 155 -25.02 -5.84 -12.82
N TYR A 156 -26.01 -5.66 -11.97
CA TYR A 156 -27.01 -4.61 -12.09
C TYR A 156 -27.12 -3.87 -10.76
N GLY A 157 -26.72 -2.61 -10.76
CA GLY A 157 -26.77 -1.75 -9.58
C GLY A 157 -25.39 -1.25 -9.10
N GLU A 158 -25.43 -0.38 -8.12
CA GLU A 158 -24.22 0.20 -7.54
C GLU A 158 -23.57 -0.73 -6.52
N PRO A 159 -22.24 -0.79 -6.47
CA PRO A 159 -21.53 -1.49 -5.41
C PRO A 159 -21.91 -0.95 -4.02
N TYR A 160 -22.06 -1.81 -3.04
CA TYR A 160 -22.27 -1.37 -1.66
C TYR A 160 -21.12 -1.81 -0.74
N ALA A 161 -20.82 -0.97 0.27
CA ALA A 161 -19.81 -1.29 1.27
C ALA A 161 -20.30 -2.40 2.20
N ASP A 162 -19.50 -3.45 2.35
CA ASP A 162 -19.72 -4.54 3.31
C ASP A 162 -18.54 -4.69 4.30
N THR A 163 -17.80 -3.62 4.52
CA THR A 163 -16.68 -3.57 5.44
C THR A 163 -17.14 -3.44 6.88
N LEU A 164 -16.67 -4.33 7.76
CA LEU A 164 -16.81 -4.17 9.22
C LEU A 164 -15.81 -3.19 9.78
N ILE A 165 -14.54 -3.32 9.39
CA ILE A 165 -13.46 -2.44 9.82
C ILE A 165 -12.67 -2.03 8.58
N PRO A 166 -12.66 -0.74 8.20
CA PRO A 166 -11.87 -0.27 7.07
C PRO A 166 -10.37 -0.36 7.37
N GLY A 167 -9.59 -0.62 6.34
CA GLY A 167 -8.14 -0.47 6.41
C GLY A 167 -7.78 1.00 6.53
N LYS A 168 -6.87 1.35 7.45
CA LYS A 168 -6.42 2.74 7.63
C LYS A 168 -4.91 2.82 7.75
N GLY A 169 -4.36 3.90 7.21
CA GLY A 169 -2.94 4.23 7.33
C GLY A 169 -2.70 5.71 7.21
N LEU A 170 -1.63 6.17 7.85
CA LEU A 170 -1.07 7.50 7.69
C LEU A 170 0.39 7.32 7.25
N ILE A 171 0.75 7.84 6.09
CA ILE A 171 2.01 7.56 5.42
C ILE A 171 2.60 8.88 4.93
N TYR A 172 3.91 9.07 5.13
CA TYR A 172 4.63 10.18 4.50
C TYR A 172 5.07 9.77 3.10
N VAL A 173 4.66 10.53 2.11
CA VAL A 173 5.04 10.37 0.69
C VAL A 173 6.12 11.41 0.39
N PRO A 174 7.33 11.00 -0.03
CA PRO A 174 8.44 11.91 -0.31
C PRO A 174 8.26 12.72 -1.60
#